data_6e514190d6a9e0f18b7813a02090d096
#
_entry.id   6e514190d6a9e0f18b7813a02090d096
#
_cell.length_a   1.000
_cell.length_b   1.000
_cell.length_c   1.000
_cell.angle_alpha   90.00
_cell.angle_beta   90.00
_cell.angle_gamma   90.00
#
_symmetry.space_group_name_H-M   'P 1'
#
loop_
_entity.id
_entity.type
_entity.pdbx_description
1 polymer ?
#
loop_
_entity_poly.entity_id
_entity_poly.type
_entity_poly.pdbx_seq_one_letter_code
_entity_poly.pdbx_strand_id
1 'polypeptide(L)'
;MEQKEMIDLLRQVASGTMDVEQAALKLKEEPFEDLGFAKIDHHRAMRQGVAEVIYGEGKTPEQIFRIAEAMKEKGQKAVLITRMNKESAIYVGERLELQYDEVSRIGFIGEVPIKDGDGKIVVATGGTSDIPVAEEAARTAETLGNEVVRLYDVGIAGVHRLLGHLDELMGARVIIAVAGMEGALASVIGGLVDCPVIAVPTSVGYGASFGGVSALLSMLNSCASGVSVVNIDNGFGAGFLASRINHIERRTKE
;
A
#
# COMPACT_ATOMS: atom_id res chain seq x y z
N MET A 1 -17.07 7.87 7.09
CA MET A 1 -18.25 7.21 6.48
C MET A 1 -17.80 6.42 5.26
N GLU A 2 -18.16 5.15 5.16
CA GLU A 2 -17.88 4.29 4.00
C GLU A 2 -18.96 4.49 2.91
N GLN A 3 -18.65 4.16 1.66
CA GLN A 3 -19.60 4.28 0.54
C GLN A 3 -20.90 3.50 0.81
N LYS A 4 -20.80 2.31 1.41
CA LYS A 4 -21.96 1.49 1.79
C LYS A 4 -22.85 2.19 2.82
N GLU A 5 -22.26 2.83 3.82
CA GLU A 5 -22.99 3.60 4.85
C GLU A 5 -23.73 4.79 4.23
N MET A 6 -23.11 5.47 3.24
CA MET A 6 -23.77 6.54 2.50
C MET A 6 -24.95 6.03 1.69
N ILE A 7 -24.81 4.90 0.99
CA ILE A 7 -25.90 4.29 0.22
C ILE A 7 -27.03 3.87 1.16
N ASP A 8 -26.72 3.28 2.31
CA ASP A 8 -27.73 2.88 3.29
C ASP A 8 -28.43 4.10 3.91
N LEU A 9 -27.71 5.22 4.13
CA LEU A 9 -28.30 6.49 4.55
C LEU A 9 -29.30 7.00 3.51
N LEU A 10 -28.92 6.99 2.23
CA LEU A 10 -29.81 7.41 1.14
C LEU A 10 -31.03 6.48 0.98
N ARG A 11 -30.87 5.18 1.20
CA ARG A 11 -32.00 4.22 1.23
C ARG A 11 -32.95 4.50 2.38
N GLN A 12 -32.45 4.85 3.56
CA GLN A 12 -33.29 5.25 4.71
C GLN A 12 -34.10 6.50 4.39
N VAL A 13 -33.52 7.48 3.70
CA VAL A 13 -34.26 8.66 3.22
C VAL A 13 -35.33 8.25 2.19
N ALA A 14 -34.94 7.42 1.20
CA ALA A 14 -35.87 6.97 0.16
C ALA A 14 -37.03 6.14 0.71
N SER A 15 -36.83 5.39 1.80
CA SER A 15 -37.87 4.60 2.49
C SER A 15 -38.69 5.41 3.49
N GLY A 16 -38.36 6.70 3.72
CA GLY A 16 -39.01 7.55 4.71
C GLY A 16 -38.71 7.24 6.17
N THR A 17 -37.71 6.36 6.42
CA THR A 17 -37.27 6.00 7.79
C THR A 17 -36.29 7.01 8.39
N MET A 18 -35.78 7.93 7.57
CA MET A 18 -34.91 9.04 7.98
C MET A 18 -35.37 10.32 7.26
N ASP A 19 -35.37 11.41 7.99
CA ASP A 19 -35.64 12.73 7.45
C ASP A 19 -34.47 13.26 6.61
N VAL A 20 -34.78 14.04 5.57
CA VAL A 20 -33.80 14.62 4.63
C VAL A 20 -32.83 15.55 5.35
N GLU A 21 -33.32 16.36 6.28
CA GLU A 21 -32.53 17.30 7.09
C GLU A 21 -31.56 16.55 7.99
N GLN A 22 -31.96 15.43 8.60
CA GLN A 22 -31.10 14.56 9.42
C GLN A 22 -30.03 13.88 8.56
N ALA A 23 -30.38 13.40 7.37
CA ALA A 23 -29.42 12.83 6.44
C ALA A 23 -28.41 13.88 5.95
N ALA A 24 -28.89 15.09 5.62
CA ALA A 24 -28.04 16.20 5.21
C ALA A 24 -27.09 16.64 6.33
N LEU A 25 -27.52 16.59 7.59
CA LEU A 25 -26.66 16.88 8.75
C LEU A 25 -25.55 15.83 8.88
N LYS A 26 -25.88 14.53 8.77
CA LYS A 26 -24.90 13.43 8.78
C LYS A 26 -23.90 13.51 7.63
N LEU A 27 -24.34 13.94 6.44
CA LEU A 27 -23.45 14.16 5.28
C LEU A 27 -22.62 15.44 5.41
N LYS A 28 -23.05 16.40 6.21
CA LYS A 28 -22.34 17.65 6.52
C LYS A 28 -21.38 17.53 7.71
N GLU A 29 -21.37 16.40 8.43
CA GLU A 29 -20.31 16.15 9.41
C GLU A 29 -18.97 16.40 8.72
N GLU A 30 -18.10 17.19 9.37
CA GLU A 30 -16.88 17.71 8.77
C GLU A 30 -16.10 16.59 8.08
N PRO A 31 -15.73 16.73 6.79
CA PRO A 31 -15.04 15.68 6.05
C PRO A 31 -13.64 15.41 6.60
N PHE A 32 -13.16 16.26 7.49
CA PHE A 32 -11.89 16.12 8.19
C PHE A 32 -12.02 16.58 9.65
N GLU A 33 -11.14 16.06 10.49
CA GLU A 33 -10.98 16.48 11.88
C GLU A 33 -9.65 17.23 12.04
N ASP A 34 -9.70 18.40 12.70
CA ASP A 34 -8.51 19.21 12.94
C ASP A 34 -7.99 19.00 14.37
N LEU A 35 -6.87 18.32 14.50
CA LEU A 35 -6.16 18.11 15.77
C LEU A 35 -5.20 19.26 16.12
N GLY A 36 -5.21 20.36 15.33
CA GLY A 36 -4.30 21.50 15.47
C GLY A 36 -2.96 21.29 14.77
N PHE A 37 -2.36 20.12 14.87
CA PHE A 37 -1.11 19.73 14.20
C PHE A 37 -1.33 18.83 12.98
N ALA A 38 -2.51 18.22 12.83
CA ALA A 38 -2.87 17.35 11.71
C ALA A 38 -4.35 17.51 11.38
N LYS A 39 -4.70 17.28 10.11
CA LYS A 39 -6.08 17.22 9.62
C LYS A 39 -6.33 15.82 9.07
N ILE A 40 -7.25 15.09 9.68
CA ILE A 40 -7.55 13.69 9.34
C ILE A 40 -8.73 13.67 8.37
N ASP A 41 -8.55 13.04 7.20
CA ASP A 41 -9.59 12.91 6.17
C ASP A 41 -10.47 11.68 6.41
N HIS A 42 -11.58 11.85 7.09
CA HIS A 42 -12.53 10.77 7.37
C HIS A 42 -13.37 10.34 6.15
N HIS A 43 -13.36 11.11 5.05
CA HIS A 43 -14.09 10.80 3.82
C HIS A 43 -13.23 10.14 2.74
N ARG A 44 -11.95 9.87 3.03
CA ARG A 44 -11.04 9.25 2.04
C ARG A 44 -11.51 7.88 1.60
N ALA A 45 -11.99 7.03 2.51
CA ALA A 45 -12.54 5.71 2.18
C ALA A 45 -13.68 5.80 1.17
N MET A 46 -14.59 6.77 1.34
CA MET A 46 -15.71 6.99 0.44
C MET A 46 -15.27 7.42 -0.96
N ARG A 47 -14.24 8.29 -1.07
CA ARG A 47 -13.75 8.79 -2.36
C ARG A 47 -12.79 7.83 -3.05
N GLN A 48 -11.94 7.15 -2.29
CA GLN A 48 -10.83 6.34 -2.82
C GLN A 48 -11.00 4.83 -2.59
N GLY A 49 -12.00 4.41 -1.81
CA GLY A 49 -12.21 3.01 -1.45
C GLY A 49 -11.19 2.46 -0.43
N VAL A 50 -10.29 3.31 0.06
CA VAL A 50 -9.29 2.98 1.09
C VAL A 50 -9.26 4.11 2.10
N ALA A 51 -9.29 3.76 3.38
CA ALA A 51 -9.22 4.70 4.48
C ALA A 51 -7.90 5.49 4.49
N GLU A 52 -7.83 6.56 5.28
CA GLU A 52 -6.61 7.33 5.43
C GLU A 52 -5.48 6.50 6.05
N VAL A 53 -4.25 6.78 5.62
CA VAL A 53 -3.02 6.10 6.03
C VAL A 53 -2.12 7.11 6.71
N ILE A 54 -1.53 6.73 7.83
CA ILE A 54 -0.60 7.59 8.56
C ILE A 54 0.81 7.42 7.98
N TYR A 55 1.39 8.48 7.46
CA TYR A 55 2.81 8.54 7.12
C TYR A 55 3.61 8.85 8.39
N GLY A 56 4.28 7.85 8.95
CA GLY A 56 4.93 7.95 10.27
C GLY A 56 6.27 8.68 10.28
N GLU A 57 6.96 8.75 9.12
CA GLU A 57 8.27 9.40 9.06
C GLU A 57 8.17 10.90 9.36
N GLY A 58 9.03 11.39 10.25
CA GLY A 58 9.04 12.78 10.69
C GLY A 58 7.98 13.16 11.71
N LYS A 59 7.07 12.25 12.09
CA LYS A 59 6.11 12.47 13.18
C LYS A 59 6.68 11.99 14.52
N THR A 60 6.28 12.69 15.60
CA THR A 60 6.58 12.23 16.95
C THR A 60 5.69 11.02 17.31
N PRO A 61 6.12 10.17 18.28
CA PRO A 61 5.31 9.05 18.75
C PRO A 61 3.90 9.47 19.20
N GLU A 62 3.81 10.59 19.91
CA GLU A 62 2.54 11.14 20.37
C GLU A 62 1.63 11.60 19.21
N GLN A 63 2.19 12.21 18.17
CA GLN A 63 1.42 12.62 16.98
C GLN A 63 0.83 11.40 16.27
N ILE A 64 1.61 10.33 16.10
CA ILE A 64 1.13 9.09 15.48
C ILE A 64 0.01 8.48 16.32
N PHE A 65 0.20 8.40 17.64
CA PHE A 65 -0.82 7.88 18.55
C PHE A 65 -2.13 8.66 18.46
N ARG A 66 -2.08 9.99 18.61
CA ARG A 66 -3.29 10.84 18.60
C ARG A 66 -4.04 10.78 17.26
N ILE A 67 -3.32 10.70 16.13
CA ILE A 67 -3.96 10.52 14.81
C ILE A 67 -4.65 9.15 14.76
N ALA A 68 -3.96 8.08 15.17
CA ALA A 68 -4.51 6.73 15.13
C ALA A 68 -5.72 6.57 16.07
N GLU A 69 -5.68 7.18 17.26
CA GLU A 69 -6.76 7.21 18.24
C GLU A 69 -8.00 7.90 17.65
N ALA A 70 -7.85 9.11 17.10
CA ALA A 70 -8.95 9.86 16.48
C ALA A 70 -9.57 9.09 15.29
N MET A 71 -8.75 8.43 14.45
CA MET A 71 -9.26 7.58 13.37
C MET A 71 -10.12 6.43 13.91
N LYS A 72 -9.70 5.78 15.00
CA LYS A 72 -10.45 4.70 15.65
C LYS A 72 -11.74 5.19 16.29
N GLU A 73 -11.72 6.33 16.98
CA GLU A 73 -12.89 6.94 17.59
C GLU A 73 -13.99 7.29 16.57
N LYS A 74 -13.58 7.63 15.33
CA LYS A 74 -14.50 7.85 14.20
C LYS A 74 -14.92 6.56 13.49
N GLY A 75 -14.62 5.39 14.07
CA GLY A 75 -15.09 4.10 13.59
C GLY A 75 -14.26 3.49 12.46
N GLN A 76 -13.04 4.00 12.18
CA GLN A 76 -12.15 3.35 11.23
C GLN A 76 -11.72 1.98 11.76
N LYS A 77 -12.06 0.91 11.05
CA LYS A 77 -11.83 -0.49 11.48
C LYS A 77 -10.36 -0.88 11.49
N ALA A 78 -9.58 -0.30 10.56
CA ALA A 78 -8.17 -0.58 10.40
C ALA A 78 -7.38 0.69 10.13
N VAL A 79 -6.24 0.86 10.79
CA VAL A 79 -5.32 1.99 10.60
C VAL A 79 -3.97 1.46 10.18
N LEU A 80 -3.51 1.87 9.00
CA LEU A 80 -2.19 1.58 8.47
C LEU A 80 -1.26 2.75 8.74
N ILE A 81 -0.07 2.45 9.27
CA ILE A 81 0.98 3.42 9.58
C ILE A 81 2.23 2.99 8.81
N THR A 82 2.69 3.80 7.86
CA THR A 82 3.90 3.51 7.08
C THR A 82 5.11 4.22 7.66
N ARG A 83 6.31 3.69 7.40
CA ARG A 83 7.60 4.27 7.84
C ARG A 83 7.65 4.62 9.32
N MET A 84 7.01 3.80 10.13
CA MET A 84 7.03 3.93 11.58
C MET A 84 8.39 3.50 12.14
N ASN A 85 8.97 4.28 13.03
CA ASN A 85 10.18 3.86 13.74
C ASN A 85 9.85 3.04 14.99
N LYS A 86 10.85 2.34 15.53
CA LYS A 86 10.70 1.44 16.68
C LYS A 86 10.24 2.16 17.95
N GLU A 87 10.73 3.39 18.19
CA GLU A 87 10.32 4.20 19.34
C GLU A 87 8.81 4.51 19.28
N SER A 88 8.34 4.95 18.12
CA SER A 88 6.92 5.18 17.90
C SER A 88 6.09 3.91 18.03
N ALA A 89 6.64 2.76 17.57
CA ALA A 89 5.95 1.48 17.68
C ALA A 89 5.76 1.05 19.15
N ILE A 90 6.78 1.24 19.98
CA ILE A 90 6.68 0.98 21.42
C ILE A 90 5.64 1.90 22.05
N TYR A 91 5.73 3.21 21.81
CA TYR A 91 4.84 4.20 22.41
C TYR A 91 3.37 3.97 22.05
N VAL A 92 3.09 3.68 20.78
CA VAL A 92 1.73 3.40 20.29
C VAL A 92 1.25 2.03 20.78
N GLY A 93 2.11 1.01 20.78
CA GLY A 93 1.79 -0.35 21.20
C GLY A 93 1.44 -0.49 22.69
N GLU A 94 1.93 0.41 23.55
CA GLU A 94 1.52 0.48 24.96
C GLU A 94 0.08 1.01 25.15
N ARG A 95 -0.53 1.63 24.13
CA ARG A 95 -1.82 2.35 24.21
C ARG A 95 -2.89 1.81 23.28
N LEU A 96 -2.48 1.21 22.17
CA LEU A 96 -3.35 0.62 21.15
C LEU A 96 -2.83 -0.79 20.78
N GLU A 97 -3.72 -1.67 20.35
CA GLU A 97 -3.37 -3.00 19.83
C GLU A 97 -2.64 -2.89 18.48
N LEU A 98 -1.37 -2.55 18.53
CA LEU A 98 -0.52 -2.36 17.36
C LEU A 98 0.18 -3.66 16.97
N GLN A 99 0.04 -4.08 15.73
CA GLN A 99 0.92 -5.03 15.07
C GLN A 99 2.01 -4.24 14.35
N TYR A 100 3.28 -4.51 14.67
CA TYR A 100 4.41 -3.80 14.06
C TYR A 100 5.39 -4.77 13.40
N ASP A 101 5.71 -4.50 12.16
CA ASP A 101 6.76 -5.19 11.42
C ASP A 101 7.98 -4.29 11.28
N GLU A 102 9.10 -4.71 11.87
CA GLU A 102 10.32 -3.91 11.94
C GLU A 102 11.02 -3.79 10.58
N VAL A 103 10.88 -4.79 9.69
CA VAL A 103 11.54 -4.81 8.38
C VAL A 103 10.88 -3.81 7.44
N SER A 104 9.57 -3.86 7.31
CA SER A 104 8.79 -2.93 6.49
C SER A 104 8.57 -1.57 7.16
N ARG A 105 8.79 -1.47 8.46
CA ARG A 105 8.43 -0.31 9.30
C ARG A 105 6.94 0.02 9.21
N ILE A 106 6.11 -1.01 9.05
CA ILE A 106 4.66 -0.87 9.04
C ILE A 106 4.08 -1.16 10.42
N GLY A 107 3.25 -0.23 10.90
CA GLY A 107 2.32 -0.43 12.00
C GLY A 107 0.91 -0.65 11.46
N PHE A 108 0.19 -1.58 12.06
CA PHE A 108 -1.18 -1.88 11.71
C PHE A 108 -2.04 -2.04 12.98
N ILE A 109 -3.18 -1.37 13.02
CA ILE A 109 -4.13 -1.43 14.14
C ILE A 109 -5.48 -1.88 13.60
N GLY A 110 -6.06 -2.93 14.17
CA GLY A 110 -7.33 -3.48 13.75
C GLY A 110 -7.23 -4.88 13.15
N GLU A 111 -8.30 -5.33 12.52
CA GLU A 111 -8.36 -6.66 11.89
C GLU A 111 -7.84 -6.61 10.46
N VAL A 112 -6.99 -7.58 10.11
CA VAL A 112 -6.52 -7.73 8.72
C VAL A 112 -7.71 -8.10 7.85
N PRO A 113 -7.96 -7.37 6.74
CA PRO A 113 -9.06 -7.65 5.84
C PRO A 113 -9.02 -9.08 5.27
N ILE A 114 -10.19 -9.61 4.95
CA ILE A 114 -10.28 -10.87 4.20
C ILE A 114 -9.58 -10.67 2.85
N LYS A 115 -8.85 -11.68 2.42
CA LYS A 115 -8.20 -11.69 1.10
C LYS A 115 -9.27 -11.82 0.03
N ASP A 116 -9.55 -10.73 -0.65
CA ASP A 116 -10.66 -10.61 -1.60
C ASP A 116 -10.24 -10.02 -2.97
N GLY A 117 -8.93 -9.90 -3.20
CA GLY A 117 -8.37 -9.55 -4.51
C GLY A 117 -8.63 -10.61 -5.58
N ASP A 118 -8.68 -10.18 -6.85
CA ASP A 118 -9.00 -11.05 -8.02
C ASP A 118 -7.91 -12.09 -8.34
N GLY A 119 -6.70 -11.96 -7.75
CA GLY A 119 -5.59 -12.88 -7.94
C GLY A 119 -4.44 -12.61 -6.97
N LYS A 120 -3.27 -13.17 -7.26
CA LYS A 120 -2.06 -12.99 -6.45
C LYS A 120 -1.24 -11.78 -6.89
N ILE A 121 -0.69 -11.07 -5.91
CA ILE A 121 0.35 -10.07 -6.14
C ILE A 121 1.70 -10.73 -5.86
N VAL A 122 2.62 -10.68 -6.81
CA VAL A 122 4.01 -11.14 -6.60
C VAL A 122 4.88 -9.94 -6.29
N VAL A 123 5.69 -10.02 -5.24
CA VAL A 123 6.70 -9.02 -4.88
C VAL A 123 8.08 -9.65 -5.02
N ALA A 124 8.86 -9.15 -5.99
CA ALA A 124 10.18 -9.67 -6.32
C ALA A 124 11.29 -8.66 -6.01
N THR A 125 12.42 -9.09 -5.42
CA THR A 125 13.57 -8.22 -5.17
C THR A 125 14.81 -8.60 -5.96
N GLY A 126 15.58 -7.58 -6.36
CA GLY A 126 16.90 -7.78 -6.96
C GLY A 126 17.90 -8.38 -5.98
N GLY A 127 17.97 -7.84 -4.78
CA GLY A 127 18.85 -8.34 -3.73
C GLY A 127 18.19 -8.30 -2.35
N THR A 128 18.90 -8.84 -1.36
CA THR A 128 18.44 -8.85 0.05
C THR A 128 18.37 -7.46 0.65
N SER A 129 19.16 -6.51 0.18
CA SER A 129 19.12 -5.12 0.61
C SER A 129 17.86 -4.37 0.19
N ASP A 130 17.14 -4.89 -0.82
CA ASP A 130 15.87 -4.32 -1.30
C ASP A 130 14.66 -4.78 -0.45
N ILE A 131 14.85 -5.79 0.40
CA ILE A 131 13.78 -6.42 1.19
C ILE A 131 12.97 -5.41 2.02
N PRO A 132 13.53 -4.41 2.70
CA PRO A 132 12.73 -3.47 3.48
C PRO A 132 11.68 -2.73 2.64
N VAL A 133 12.03 -2.29 1.43
CA VAL A 133 11.09 -1.63 0.51
C VAL A 133 10.08 -2.62 -0.06
N ALA A 134 10.51 -3.84 -0.34
CA ALA A 134 9.63 -4.91 -0.81
C ALA A 134 8.62 -5.35 0.27
N GLU A 135 9.06 -5.45 1.54
CA GLU A 135 8.15 -5.74 2.65
C GLU A 135 7.17 -4.59 2.89
N GLU A 136 7.58 -3.32 2.74
CA GLU A 136 6.63 -2.20 2.77
C GLU A 136 5.54 -2.38 1.72
N ALA A 137 5.89 -2.78 0.49
CA ALA A 137 4.91 -3.05 -0.57
C ALA A 137 4.03 -4.26 -0.26
N ALA A 138 4.63 -5.37 0.17
CA ALA A 138 3.95 -6.61 0.49
C ALA A 138 2.95 -6.43 1.63
N ARG A 139 3.39 -5.86 2.75
CA ARG A 139 2.53 -5.59 3.92
C ARG A 139 1.41 -4.61 3.59
N THR A 140 1.70 -3.56 2.82
CA THR A 140 0.67 -2.64 2.34
C THR A 140 -0.40 -3.38 1.53
N ALA A 141 -0.01 -4.23 0.59
CA ALA A 141 -0.96 -5.01 -0.20
C ALA A 141 -1.76 -6.01 0.67
N GLU A 142 -1.12 -6.69 1.62
CA GLU A 142 -1.79 -7.62 2.55
C GLU A 142 -2.82 -6.89 3.42
N THR A 143 -2.49 -5.72 3.96
CA THR A 143 -3.43 -4.92 4.77
C THR A 143 -4.58 -4.33 3.96
N LEU A 144 -4.51 -4.41 2.64
CA LEU A 144 -5.56 -4.03 1.71
C LEU A 144 -6.31 -5.24 1.12
N GLY A 145 -6.22 -6.44 1.73
CA GLY A 145 -7.00 -7.61 1.36
C GLY A 145 -6.44 -8.42 0.18
N ASN A 146 -5.13 -8.41 -0.03
CA ASN A 146 -4.53 -9.17 -1.13
C ASN A 146 -3.76 -10.41 -0.65
N GLU A 147 -3.73 -11.45 -1.47
CA GLU A 147 -2.77 -12.53 -1.37
C GLU A 147 -1.45 -12.10 -1.99
N VAL A 148 -0.34 -12.22 -1.23
CA VAL A 148 0.99 -11.79 -1.67
C VAL A 148 1.96 -12.96 -1.65
N VAL A 149 2.68 -13.13 -2.75
CA VAL A 149 3.80 -14.08 -2.89
C VAL A 149 5.10 -13.29 -2.92
N ARG A 150 6.08 -13.69 -2.13
CA ARG A 150 7.39 -13.04 -2.00
C ARG A 150 8.48 -13.84 -2.71
N LEU A 151 9.18 -13.23 -3.67
CA LEU A 151 10.31 -13.79 -4.40
C LEU A 151 11.55 -12.93 -4.15
N TYR A 152 12.27 -13.22 -3.08
CA TYR A 152 13.41 -12.39 -2.69
C TYR A 152 14.74 -12.92 -3.23
N ASP A 153 15.67 -11.98 -3.47
CA ASP A 153 17.01 -12.23 -3.99
C ASP A 153 17.02 -12.97 -5.35
N VAL A 154 16.16 -12.54 -6.26
CA VAL A 154 16.07 -13.07 -7.64
C VAL A 154 16.69 -12.11 -8.67
N GLY A 155 17.74 -11.39 -8.27
CA GLY A 155 18.45 -10.43 -9.12
C GLY A 155 19.04 -11.01 -10.40
N ILE A 156 19.17 -10.15 -11.41
CA ILE A 156 19.59 -10.57 -12.77
C ILE A 156 21.06 -11.04 -12.87
N ALA A 157 21.91 -10.69 -11.90
CA ALA A 157 23.27 -11.23 -11.82
C ALA A 157 23.29 -12.76 -11.64
N GLY A 158 22.17 -13.33 -11.21
CA GLY A 158 21.94 -14.76 -11.18
C GLY A 158 20.54 -15.08 -11.73
N VAL A 159 20.28 -14.74 -13.00
CA VAL A 159 18.98 -14.82 -13.67
C VAL A 159 18.29 -16.17 -13.53
N HIS A 160 19.04 -17.26 -13.39
CA HIS A 160 18.50 -18.59 -13.15
C HIS A 160 17.67 -18.70 -11.87
N ARG A 161 17.91 -17.84 -10.86
CA ARG A 161 17.10 -17.75 -9.65
C ARG A 161 15.70 -17.24 -9.99
N LEU A 162 15.61 -16.19 -10.81
CA LEU A 162 14.34 -15.67 -11.29
C LEU A 162 13.60 -16.69 -12.16
N LEU A 163 14.31 -17.33 -13.09
CA LEU A 163 13.72 -18.32 -13.99
C LEU A 163 13.22 -19.59 -13.27
N GLY A 164 13.73 -19.88 -12.07
CA GLY A 164 13.22 -20.93 -11.20
C GLY A 164 11.81 -20.68 -10.64
N HIS A 165 11.28 -19.45 -10.79
CA HIS A 165 9.98 -19.03 -10.29
C HIS A 165 9.02 -18.56 -11.40
N LEU A 166 9.18 -19.10 -12.62
CA LEU A 166 8.34 -18.70 -13.76
C LEU A 166 6.85 -18.96 -13.52
N ASP A 167 6.49 -20.05 -12.87
CA ASP A 167 5.09 -20.39 -12.60
C ASP A 167 4.42 -19.36 -11.69
N GLU A 168 5.12 -18.90 -10.65
CA GLU A 168 4.62 -17.85 -9.75
C GLU A 168 4.49 -16.50 -10.46
N LEU A 169 5.47 -16.17 -11.32
CA LEU A 169 5.47 -14.91 -12.08
C LEU A 169 4.35 -14.90 -13.12
N MET A 170 4.20 -15.97 -13.90
CA MET A 170 3.17 -16.07 -14.95
C MET A 170 1.75 -16.22 -14.37
N GLY A 171 1.62 -16.72 -13.14
CA GLY A 171 0.34 -16.83 -12.42
C GLY A 171 -0.04 -15.56 -11.66
N ALA A 172 0.75 -14.50 -11.72
CA ALA A 172 0.48 -13.26 -10.99
C ALA A 172 -0.58 -12.40 -11.68
N ARG A 173 -1.41 -11.71 -10.90
CA ARG A 173 -2.32 -10.67 -11.39
C ARG A 173 -1.59 -9.33 -11.58
N VAL A 174 -0.63 -9.06 -10.69
CA VAL A 174 0.25 -7.87 -10.70
C VAL A 174 1.59 -8.27 -10.11
N ILE A 175 2.67 -7.74 -10.64
CA ILE A 175 4.01 -7.93 -10.07
C ILE A 175 4.56 -6.59 -9.60
N ILE A 176 5.17 -6.58 -8.41
CA ILE A 176 5.96 -5.48 -7.89
C ILE A 176 7.42 -5.90 -7.97
N ALA A 177 8.20 -5.26 -8.84
CA ALA A 177 9.62 -5.52 -9.03
C ALA A 177 10.46 -4.45 -8.34
N VAL A 178 11.15 -4.82 -7.25
CA VAL A 178 11.90 -3.90 -6.38
C VAL A 178 13.40 -4.12 -6.59
N ALA A 179 14.12 -3.11 -7.05
CA ALA A 179 15.55 -3.22 -7.32
C ALA A 179 16.27 -1.87 -7.23
N GLY A 180 17.46 -1.91 -6.64
CA GLY A 180 18.45 -0.82 -6.70
C GLY A 180 19.42 -0.99 -7.88
N MET A 181 20.64 -0.50 -7.73
CA MET A 181 21.70 -0.55 -8.73
C MET A 181 21.27 0.04 -10.08
N GLU A 182 21.17 -0.81 -11.13
CA GLU A 182 20.73 -0.46 -12.46
C GLU A 182 19.25 -0.75 -12.74
N GLY A 183 18.53 -1.34 -11.78
CA GLY A 183 17.08 -1.57 -11.87
C GLY A 183 16.60 -2.54 -12.94
N ALA A 184 17.47 -3.35 -13.52
CA ALA A 184 17.17 -4.17 -14.70
C ALA A 184 16.17 -5.31 -14.43
N LEU A 185 15.98 -5.72 -13.17
CA LEU A 185 15.01 -6.77 -12.80
C LEU A 185 13.60 -6.48 -13.35
N ALA A 186 13.15 -5.23 -13.27
CA ALA A 186 11.82 -4.83 -13.74
C ALA A 186 11.62 -5.07 -15.25
N SER A 187 12.66 -4.78 -16.06
CA SER A 187 12.63 -5.00 -17.51
C SER A 187 12.64 -6.48 -17.85
N VAL A 188 13.42 -7.29 -17.13
CA VAL A 188 13.47 -8.75 -17.35
C VAL A 188 12.12 -9.38 -17.01
N ILE A 189 11.55 -9.05 -15.84
CA ILE A 189 10.22 -9.54 -15.47
C ILE A 189 9.16 -9.09 -16.48
N GLY A 190 9.17 -7.82 -16.88
CA GLY A 190 8.22 -7.29 -17.87
C GLY A 190 8.29 -7.96 -19.24
N GLY A 191 9.44 -8.56 -19.59
CA GLY A 191 9.60 -9.36 -20.80
C GLY A 191 9.13 -10.81 -20.67
N LEU A 192 8.83 -11.28 -19.45
CA LEU A 192 8.45 -12.67 -19.17
C LEU A 192 6.94 -12.85 -18.90
N VAL A 193 6.21 -11.77 -18.60
CA VAL A 193 4.83 -11.83 -18.09
C VAL A 193 3.88 -10.99 -18.93
N ASP A 194 2.60 -11.31 -18.89
CA ASP A 194 1.51 -10.58 -19.56
C ASP A 194 0.71 -9.67 -18.60
N CYS A 195 1.00 -9.73 -17.29
CA CYS A 195 0.36 -8.89 -16.29
C CYS A 195 1.11 -7.55 -16.09
N PRO A 196 0.46 -6.52 -15.48
CA PRO A 196 1.12 -5.27 -15.15
C PRO A 196 2.29 -5.46 -14.20
N VAL A 197 3.41 -4.76 -14.46
CA VAL A 197 4.59 -4.71 -13.60
C VAL A 197 4.76 -3.32 -13.02
N ILE A 198 4.80 -3.23 -11.70
CA ILE A 198 5.08 -1.99 -10.96
C ILE A 198 6.53 -2.04 -10.52
N ALA A 199 7.36 -1.20 -11.13
CA ALA A 199 8.78 -1.11 -10.83
C ALA A 199 9.03 -0.13 -9.68
N VAL A 200 9.76 -0.59 -8.67
CA VAL A 200 10.14 0.22 -7.50
C VAL A 200 11.66 0.35 -7.49
N PRO A 201 12.20 1.49 -7.92
CA PRO A 201 13.62 1.75 -7.74
C PRO A 201 13.91 1.91 -6.24
N THR A 202 15.05 1.38 -5.77
CA THR A 202 15.50 1.59 -4.40
C THR A 202 16.75 2.47 -4.34
N SER A 203 16.98 3.11 -3.20
CA SER A 203 18.21 3.87 -2.94
C SER A 203 19.43 2.96 -2.72
N VAL A 204 19.25 1.65 -2.77
CA VAL A 204 20.32 0.65 -2.64
C VAL A 204 21.28 0.77 -3.81
N GLY A 205 22.55 1.01 -3.51
CA GLY A 205 23.60 1.15 -4.50
C GLY A 205 24.77 1.99 -4.00
N TYR A 206 25.74 2.22 -4.87
CA TYR A 206 26.93 3.01 -4.60
C TYR A 206 27.38 3.77 -5.85
N GLY A 207 28.30 4.71 -5.69
CA GLY A 207 28.90 5.45 -6.81
C GLY A 207 27.84 6.12 -7.70
N ALA A 208 27.78 5.72 -8.95
CA ALA A 208 26.88 6.30 -9.95
C ALA A 208 25.39 5.93 -9.79
N SER A 209 25.01 5.21 -8.73
CA SER A 209 23.60 4.96 -8.42
C SER A 209 22.85 6.22 -7.99
N PHE A 210 23.55 7.23 -7.47
CA PHE A 210 23.01 8.52 -7.00
C PHE A 210 21.74 8.33 -6.12
N GLY A 211 21.80 7.42 -5.13
CA GLY A 211 20.67 7.18 -4.23
C GLY A 211 19.41 6.67 -4.91
N GLY A 212 19.57 5.83 -5.96
CA GLY A 212 18.46 5.21 -6.69
C GLY A 212 18.06 5.90 -7.99
N VAL A 213 18.65 7.06 -8.33
CA VAL A 213 18.33 7.77 -9.58
C VAL A 213 18.67 6.94 -10.81
N SER A 214 19.79 6.20 -10.78
CA SER A 214 20.16 5.30 -11.88
C SER A 214 19.10 4.21 -12.11
N ALA A 215 18.64 3.56 -11.05
CA ALA A 215 17.54 2.59 -11.13
C ALA A 215 16.25 3.22 -11.65
N LEU A 216 15.88 4.39 -11.14
CA LEU A 216 14.69 5.14 -11.58
C LEU A 216 14.72 5.42 -13.08
N LEU A 217 15.82 5.99 -13.58
CA LEU A 217 15.96 6.34 -14.99
C LEU A 217 15.98 5.10 -15.88
N SER A 218 16.62 4.03 -15.45
CA SER A 218 16.64 2.74 -16.17
C SER A 218 15.23 2.16 -16.27
N MET A 219 14.47 2.13 -15.18
CA MET A 219 13.10 1.62 -15.14
C MET A 219 12.15 2.46 -15.99
N LEU A 220 12.29 3.81 -15.97
CA LEU A 220 11.51 4.72 -16.82
C LEU A 220 11.80 4.54 -18.32
N ASN A 221 13.00 4.09 -18.68
CA ASN A 221 13.42 3.82 -20.05
C ASN A 221 13.31 2.34 -20.42
N SER A 222 12.58 1.54 -19.64
CA SER A 222 12.37 0.12 -19.95
C SER A 222 11.71 -0.05 -21.32
N CYS A 223 12.24 -0.94 -22.15
CA CYS A 223 11.63 -1.33 -23.42
C CYS A 223 10.51 -2.39 -23.25
N ALA A 224 10.38 -2.97 -22.05
CA ALA A 224 9.31 -3.90 -21.74
C ALA A 224 7.98 -3.15 -21.58
N SER A 225 7.01 -3.43 -22.43
CA SER A 225 5.69 -2.84 -22.35
C SER A 225 4.95 -3.30 -21.09
N GLY A 226 4.19 -2.39 -20.46
CA GLY A 226 3.43 -2.71 -19.24
C GLY A 226 4.18 -2.47 -17.94
N VAL A 227 5.42 -1.99 -17.98
CA VAL A 227 6.17 -1.55 -16.80
C VAL A 227 5.77 -0.12 -16.44
N SER A 228 5.29 0.09 -15.21
CA SER A 228 4.97 1.39 -14.61
C SER A 228 5.89 1.63 -13.42
N VAL A 229 6.40 2.85 -13.26
CA VAL A 229 7.42 3.15 -12.25
C VAL A 229 6.84 4.05 -11.17
N VAL A 230 7.10 3.70 -9.90
CA VAL A 230 6.84 4.57 -8.75
C VAL A 230 8.12 5.28 -8.31
N ASN A 231 8.02 6.17 -7.33
CA ASN A 231 9.18 6.90 -6.82
C ASN A 231 10.19 5.96 -6.10
N ILE A 232 11.41 6.44 -5.91
CA ILE A 232 12.48 5.74 -5.16
C ILE A 232 11.98 5.41 -3.74
N ASP A 233 12.24 4.17 -3.30
CA ASP A 233 11.87 3.64 -1.98
C ASP A 233 10.37 3.74 -1.66
N ASN A 234 9.49 3.79 -2.68
CA ASN A 234 8.05 3.91 -2.48
C ASN A 234 7.35 2.54 -2.53
N GLY A 235 7.69 1.68 -1.57
CA GLY A 235 7.04 0.38 -1.41
C GLY A 235 5.54 0.52 -1.13
N PHE A 236 5.15 1.47 -0.26
CA PHE A 236 3.75 1.76 0.02
C PHE A 236 2.96 2.09 -1.27
N GLY A 237 3.47 3.02 -2.09
CA GLY A 237 2.79 3.40 -3.33
C GLY A 237 2.61 2.24 -4.30
N ALA A 238 3.60 1.36 -4.39
CA ALA A 238 3.53 0.17 -5.22
C ALA A 238 2.51 -0.85 -4.70
N GLY A 239 2.52 -1.15 -3.40
CA GLY A 239 1.56 -2.05 -2.77
C GLY A 239 0.12 -1.54 -2.88
N PHE A 240 -0.07 -0.23 -2.69
CA PHE A 240 -1.37 0.43 -2.86
C PHE A 240 -1.87 0.34 -4.30
N LEU A 241 -1.02 0.67 -5.29
CA LEU A 241 -1.37 0.60 -6.71
C LEU A 241 -1.67 -0.84 -7.15
N ALA A 242 -0.85 -1.81 -6.74
CA ALA A 242 -1.06 -3.22 -7.01
C ALA A 242 -2.41 -3.71 -6.45
N SER A 243 -2.74 -3.32 -5.23
CA SER A 243 -4.04 -3.62 -4.63
C SER A 243 -5.19 -3.02 -5.44
N ARG A 244 -5.06 -1.77 -5.91
CA ARG A 244 -6.07 -1.14 -6.77
C ARG A 244 -6.31 -1.90 -8.06
N ILE A 245 -5.24 -2.36 -8.72
CA ILE A 245 -5.32 -3.17 -9.95
C ILE A 245 -5.96 -4.53 -9.66
N ASN A 246 -5.60 -5.16 -8.54
CA ASN A 246 -6.10 -6.48 -8.16
C ASN A 246 -7.57 -6.51 -7.70
N HIS A 247 -8.22 -5.34 -7.56
CA HIS A 247 -9.65 -5.21 -7.21
C HIS A 247 -10.49 -4.53 -8.30
N ILE A 248 -9.97 -4.38 -9.53
CA ILE A 248 -10.69 -3.67 -10.61
C ILE A 248 -11.99 -4.40 -10.99
N GLU A 249 -11.95 -5.72 -11.14
CA GLU A 249 -13.12 -6.49 -11.59
C GLU A 249 -14.24 -6.52 -10.56
N ARG A 250 -13.91 -6.47 -9.28
CA ARG A 250 -14.90 -6.44 -8.21
C ARG A 250 -15.70 -5.15 -8.20
N ARG A 251 -15.06 -4.00 -8.47
CA ARG A 251 -15.70 -2.68 -8.50
C ARG A 251 -16.72 -2.55 -9.64
N THR A 252 -16.61 -3.38 -10.67
CA THR A 252 -17.55 -3.38 -11.81
C THR A 252 -18.74 -4.28 -11.57
N LYS A 253 -18.75 -5.10 -10.51
CA LYS A 253 -19.83 -6.04 -10.16
C LYS A 253 -20.71 -5.55 -9.01
N GLU A 254 -20.32 -4.47 -8.32
CA GLU A 254 -21.09 -3.76 -7.28
C GLU A 254 -21.82 -2.54 -7.86
#